data_29348931092d729b6ab5858464f77c6a
#
_entry.id   29348931092d729b6ab5858464f77c6a
#
_cell.length_a   1.000
_cell.length_b   1.000
_cell.length_c   1.000
_cell.angle_alpha   90.00
_cell.angle_beta   90.00
_cell.angle_gamma   90.00
#
_symmetry.space_group_name_H-M   'P 1'
#
loop_
_entity.id
_entity.type
_entity.pdbx_description
1 polymer ?
#
loop_
_entity_poly.entity_id
_entity_poly.type
_entity_poly.pdbx_seq_one_letter_code
_entity_poly.pdbx_strand_id
1 'polypeptide(L)'
;MSRVNHLSSLSLLAVLVLAGCSSQAPQPLKKGEKAIDVASVVRQKMPASVKDRDAWAKDLATTFESQGLAPTLENVCSVLAVAQQESNYQADPAVPGLSKIAWQRLTVVLNGCTFLLFWFIPR
;
A
#
# COMPACT_ATOMS: atom_id res chain seq x y z
N MET A 1 37.40 18.24 21.45
CA MET A 1 36.21 17.59 22.07
C MET A 1 34.92 17.76 21.28
N SER A 2 34.95 18.20 20.01
CA SER A 2 33.75 18.52 19.22
C SER A 2 33.30 17.42 18.21
N ARG A 3 34.08 16.38 17.99
CA ARG A 3 33.77 15.35 16.96
C ARG A 3 32.84 14.23 17.42
N VAL A 4 32.68 14.04 18.73
CA VAL A 4 31.87 12.94 19.28
C VAL A 4 30.36 13.22 19.18
N ASN A 5 29.96 14.49 19.20
CA ASN A 5 28.55 14.89 19.21
C ASN A 5 27.87 14.74 17.84
N HIS A 6 28.62 14.82 16.74
CA HIS A 6 28.05 14.68 15.38
C HIS A 6 27.74 13.22 15.02
N LEU A 7 28.54 12.27 15.47
CA LEU A 7 28.31 10.83 15.26
C LEU A 7 27.08 10.34 16.03
N SER A 8 26.90 10.80 17.28
CA SER A 8 25.72 10.46 18.09
C SER A 8 24.43 11.07 17.50
N SER A 9 24.49 12.28 16.94
CA SER A 9 23.34 12.94 16.32
C SER A 9 22.92 12.28 15.02
N LEU A 10 23.87 11.84 14.19
CA LEU A 10 23.58 11.09 12.95
C LEU A 10 22.98 9.71 13.24
N SER A 11 23.46 9.01 14.28
CA SER A 11 22.91 7.72 14.69
C SER A 11 21.47 7.83 15.18
N LEU A 12 21.14 8.90 15.91
CA LEU A 12 19.77 9.14 16.40
C LEU A 12 18.80 9.45 15.23
N LEU A 13 19.25 10.20 14.24
CA LEU A 13 18.44 10.50 13.05
C LEU A 13 18.17 9.26 12.20
N ALA A 14 19.15 8.36 12.05
CA ALA A 14 19.00 7.12 11.32
C ALA A 14 17.98 6.16 11.96
N VAL A 15 17.93 6.11 13.29
CA VAL A 15 16.96 5.28 14.03
C VAL A 15 15.53 5.83 13.91
N LEU A 16 15.34 7.16 13.86
CA LEU A 16 14.02 7.78 13.71
C LEU A 16 13.40 7.50 12.31
N VAL A 17 14.21 7.40 11.26
CA VAL A 17 13.72 7.13 9.90
C VAL A 17 13.24 5.68 9.72
N LEU A 18 13.80 4.73 10.47
CA LEU A 18 13.39 3.32 10.42
C LEU A 18 12.09 3.03 11.21
N ALA A 19 11.66 3.90 12.10
CA ALA A 19 10.44 3.71 12.90
C ALA A 19 9.13 4.05 12.15
N GLY A 20 9.21 4.55 10.91
CA GLY A 20 8.06 5.04 10.15
C GLY A 20 7.16 4.00 9.49
N CYS A 21 7.53 2.72 9.49
CA CYS A 21 6.73 1.65 8.89
C CYS A 21 6.10 0.74 9.94
N SER A 22 5.26 1.29 10.83
CA SER A 22 4.39 0.44 11.63
C SER A 22 3.16 0.05 10.81
N SER A 23 3.18 -1.12 10.20
CA SER A 23 1.96 -1.73 9.66
C SER A 23 1.01 -1.99 10.83
N GLN A 24 -0.09 -1.26 10.88
CA GLN A 24 -1.14 -1.54 11.86
C GLN A 24 -1.71 -2.93 11.57
N ALA A 25 -1.73 -3.79 12.58
CA ALA A 25 -2.41 -5.07 12.48
C ALA A 25 -3.89 -4.88 12.13
N PRO A 26 -4.50 -5.81 11.37
CA PRO A 26 -5.93 -5.76 11.09
C PRO A 26 -6.73 -5.55 12.37
N GLN A 27 -7.63 -4.56 12.37
CA GLN A 27 -8.43 -4.25 13.55
C GLN A 27 -9.60 -5.25 13.63
N PRO A 28 -9.79 -5.93 14.77
CA PRO A 28 -10.97 -6.77 14.98
C PRO A 28 -12.25 -5.92 15.02
N LEU A 29 -13.39 -6.56 14.82
CA LEU A 29 -14.70 -5.94 14.96
C LEU A 29 -14.82 -5.22 16.32
N LYS A 30 -15.20 -3.96 16.29
CA LYS A 30 -15.47 -3.19 17.51
C LYS A 30 -16.72 -3.75 18.22
N LYS A 31 -16.73 -3.68 19.55
CA LYS A 31 -17.88 -4.15 20.33
C LYS A 31 -19.17 -3.44 19.89
N GLY A 32 -20.14 -4.19 19.39
CA GLY A 32 -21.42 -3.65 18.88
C GLY A 32 -21.45 -3.42 17.36
N GLU A 33 -20.36 -3.60 16.66
CA GLU A 33 -20.30 -3.53 15.21
C GLU A 33 -20.79 -4.84 14.60
N LYS A 34 -21.73 -4.75 13.65
CA LYS A 34 -22.32 -5.93 13.01
C LYS A 34 -21.46 -6.37 11.83
N ALA A 35 -21.03 -7.63 11.85
CA ALA A 35 -20.44 -8.26 10.69
C ALA A 35 -21.43 -8.32 9.52
N ILE A 36 -20.96 -8.03 8.32
CA ILE A 36 -21.75 -8.05 7.08
C ILE A 36 -21.27 -9.16 6.15
N ASP A 37 -22.13 -9.57 5.23
CA ASP A 37 -21.71 -10.41 4.11
C ASP A 37 -20.98 -9.55 3.06
N VAL A 38 -19.66 -9.67 3.05
CA VAL A 38 -18.78 -8.92 2.16
C VAL A 38 -19.18 -9.10 0.69
N ALA A 39 -19.43 -10.34 0.26
CA ALA A 39 -19.76 -10.63 -1.13
C ALA A 39 -21.07 -9.94 -1.57
N SER A 40 -22.08 -9.95 -0.72
CA SER A 40 -23.36 -9.28 -0.97
C SER A 40 -23.20 -7.77 -1.10
N VAL A 41 -22.44 -7.15 -0.20
CA VAL A 41 -22.21 -5.70 -0.22
C VAL A 41 -21.39 -5.30 -1.44
N VAL A 42 -20.37 -6.08 -1.81
CA VAL A 42 -19.58 -5.82 -3.02
C VAL A 42 -20.46 -5.81 -4.26
N ARG A 43 -21.32 -6.82 -4.43
CA ARG A 43 -22.27 -6.87 -5.57
C ARG A 43 -23.20 -5.66 -5.60
N GLN A 44 -23.66 -5.22 -4.44
CA GLN A 44 -24.58 -4.09 -4.34
C GLN A 44 -23.91 -2.74 -4.62
N LYS A 45 -22.68 -2.54 -4.14
CA LYS A 45 -21.98 -1.25 -4.21
C LYS A 45 -21.17 -1.07 -5.48
N MET A 46 -20.75 -2.14 -6.11
CA MET A 46 -19.96 -2.08 -7.34
C MET A 46 -20.83 -1.67 -8.53
N PRO A 47 -20.35 -0.77 -9.41
CA PRO A 47 -21.09 -0.35 -10.60
C PRO A 47 -21.50 -1.52 -11.50
N ALA A 48 -22.70 -1.44 -12.10
CA ALA A 48 -23.22 -2.49 -12.98
C ALA A 48 -22.37 -2.71 -14.24
N SER A 49 -21.60 -1.71 -14.62
CA SER A 49 -20.70 -1.74 -15.80
C SER A 49 -19.42 -2.55 -15.57
N VAL A 50 -19.10 -2.88 -14.31
CA VAL A 50 -17.90 -3.67 -14.00
C VAL A 50 -18.09 -5.10 -14.45
N LYS A 51 -17.13 -5.60 -15.23
CA LYS A 51 -17.09 -7.01 -15.64
C LYS A 51 -16.78 -7.89 -14.44
N ASP A 52 -17.33 -9.10 -14.46
CA ASP A 52 -17.03 -10.15 -13.48
C ASP A 52 -17.25 -9.76 -12.01
N ARG A 53 -18.33 -8.97 -11.73
CA ARG A 53 -18.65 -8.53 -10.35
C ARG A 53 -18.76 -9.67 -9.35
N ASP A 54 -19.22 -10.85 -9.78
CA ASP A 54 -19.31 -12.01 -8.92
C ASP A 54 -17.94 -12.58 -8.56
N ALA A 55 -16.98 -12.55 -9.49
CA ALA A 55 -15.60 -12.91 -9.20
C ALA A 55 -14.99 -11.92 -8.20
N TRP A 56 -15.14 -10.62 -8.44
CA TRP A 56 -14.71 -9.57 -7.49
C TRP A 56 -15.30 -9.77 -6.09
N ALA A 57 -16.60 -10.07 -6.00
CA ALA A 57 -17.28 -10.29 -4.73
C ALA A 57 -16.71 -11.49 -3.97
N LYS A 58 -16.45 -12.59 -4.67
CA LYS A 58 -15.86 -13.80 -4.10
C LYS A 58 -14.42 -13.57 -3.66
N ASP A 59 -13.60 -12.93 -4.50
CA ASP A 59 -12.19 -12.71 -4.22
C ASP A 59 -12.00 -11.75 -3.04
N LEU A 60 -12.80 -10.68 -2.97
CA LEU A 60 -12.78 -9.77 -1.83
C LEU A 60 -13.22 -10.44 -0.54
N ALA A 61 -14.30 -11.25 -0.56
CA ALA A 61 -14.72 -11.99 0.62
C ALA A 61 -13.61 -12.92 1.12
N THR A 62 -12.99 -13.69 0.23
CA THR A 62 -11.84 -14.55 0.56
C THR A 62 -10.65 -13.75 1.10
N THR A 63 -10.40 -12.56 0.53
CA THR A 63 -9.32 -11.68 1.00
C THR A 63 -9.59 -11.17 2.41
N PHE A 64 -10.80 -10.72 2.71
CA PHE A 64 -11.18 -10.30 4.05
C PHE A 64 -10.95 -11.39 5.08
N GLU A 65 -11.36 -12.63 4.78
CA GLU A 65 -11.15 -13.79 5.64
C GLU A 65 -9.65 -14.11 5.82
N SER A 66 -8.91 -14.22 4.73
CA SER A 66 -7.49 -14.62 4.76
C SER A 66 -6.59 -13.59 5.44
N GLN A 67 -6.93 -12.31 5.35
CA GLN A 67 -6.20 -11.21 5.99
C GLN A 67 -6.72 -10.87 7.39
N GLY A 68 -7.76 -11.55 7.87
CA GLY A 68 -8.38 -11.25 9.16
C GLY A 68 -8.97 -9.84 9.25
N LEU A 69 -9.42 -9.29 8.12
CA LEU A 69 -10.03 -7.96 8.07
C LEU A 69 -11.44 -8.00 8.64
N ALA A 70 -11.79 -7.04 9.50
CA ALA A 70 -13.14 -6.93 10.02
C ALA A 70 -14.15 -6.71 8.87
N PRO A 71 -15.15 -7.58 8.70
CA PRO A 71 -16.15 -7.47 7.63
C PRO A 71 -17.19 -6.39 7.97
N THR A 72 -16.79 -5.12 7.89
CA THR A 72 -17.61 -3.95 8.14
C THR A 72 -17.95 -3.22 6.85
N LEU A 73 -19.05 -2.47 6.84
CA LEU A 73 -19.42 -1.66 5.69
C LEU A 73 -18.33 -0.63 5.35
N GLU A 74 -17.74 -0.03 6.39
CA GLU A 74 -16.66 0.94 6.23
C GLU A 74 -15.44 0.33 5.52
N ASN A 75 -14.97 -0.82 5.98
CA ASN A 75 -13.82 -1.49 5.40
C ASN A 75 -14.08 -1.94 3.94
N VAL A 76 -15.26 -2.50 3.67
CA VAL A 76 -15.61 -2.90 2.30
C VAL A 76 -15.71 -1.69 1.38
N CYS A 77 -16.35 -0.60 1.80
CA CYS A 77 -16.44 0.62 1.00
C CYS A 77 -15.06 1.27 0.78
N SER A 78 -14.17 1.23 1.77
CA SER A 78 -12.80 1.74 1.63
C SER A 78 -12.01 0.96 0.60
N VAL A 79 -12.07 -0.37 0.63
CA VAL A 79 -11.41 -1.23 -0.36
C VAL A 79 -11.96 -0.98 -1.76
N LEU A 80 -13.29 -0.88 -1.91
CA LEU A 80 -13.92 -0.60 -3.20
C LEU A 80 -13.53 0.78 -3.74
N ALA A 81 -13.44 1.79 -2.89
CA ALA A 81 -13.03 3.13 -3.29
C ALA A 81 -11.58 3.16 -3.81
N VAL A 82 -10.67 2.45 -3.14
CA VAL A 82 -9.28 2.32 -3.60
C VAL A 82 -9.22 1.55 -4.91
N ALA A 83 -9.89 0.42 -5.04
CA ALA A 83 -9.91 -0.37 -6.27
C ALA A 83 -10.47 0.44 -7.47
N GLN A 84 -11.46 1.29 -7.22
CA GLN A 84 -11.99 2.19 -8.24
C GLN A 84 -10.95 3.24 -8.67
N GLN A 85 -10.27 3.87 -7.73
CA GLN A 85 -9.27 4.90 -8.02
C GLN A 85 -8.04 4.36 -8.73
N GLU A 86 -7.56 3.20 -8.31
CA GLU A 86 -6.30 2.63 -8.81
C GLU A 86 -6.46 1.95 -10.17
N SER A 87 -7.56 1.25 -10.39
CA SER A 87 -7.73 0.41 -11.58
C SER A 87 -9.07 0.56 -12.29
N ASN A 88 -9.99 1.37 -11.76
CA ASN A 88 -11.38 1.40 -12.23
C ASN A 88 -12.01 -0.01 -12.29
N TYR A 89 -11.70 -0.85 -11.30
CA TYR A 89 -12.08 -2.26 -11.22
C TYR A 89 -11.55 -3.14 -12.37
N GLN A 90 -10.45 -2.76 -12.99
CA GLN A 90 -9.75 -3.63 -13.95
C GLN A 90 -8.76 -4.51 -13.20
N ALA A 91 -8.89 -5.82 -13.33
CA ALA A 91 -7.98 -6.77 -12.67
C ALA A 91 -6.55 -6.69 -13.22
N ASP A 92 -6.40 -6.31 -14.49
CA ASP A 92 -5.10 -6.14 -15.15
C ASP A 92 -5.11 -4.81 -15.94
N PRO A 93 -4.92 -3.66 -15.28
CA PRO A 93 -4.91 -2.38 -15.95
C PRO A 93 -3.63 -2.23 -16.76
N ALA A 94 -3.76 -2.17 -18.09
CA ALA A 94 -2.63 -1.91 -18.98
C ALA A 94 -2.14 -0.46 -18.81
N VAL A 95 -0.89 -0.29 -18.39
CA VAL A 95 -0.23 1.02 -18.34
C VAL A 95 0.69 1.17 -19.54
N PRO A 96 0.32 1.96 -20.56
CA PRO A 96 1.14 2.15 -21.75
C PRO A 96 2.53 2.69 -21.38
N GLY A 97 3.58 2.03 -21.85
CA GLY A 97 4.96 2.46 -21.60
C GLY A 97 5.48 2.25 -20.19
N LEU A 98 4.84 1.39 -19.38
CA LEU A 98 5.25 1.12 -18.00
C LEU A 98 6.74 0.74 -17.88
N SER A 99 7.23 -0.12 -18.77
CA SER A 99 8.65 -0.51 -18.78
C SER A 99 9.60 0.67 -18.98
N LYS A 100 9.25 1.60 -19.87
CA LYS A 100 10.04 2.81 -20.11
C LYS A 100 10.02 3.73 -18.89
N ILE A 101 8.85 3.93 -18.28
CA ILE A 101 8.70 4.75 -17.07
C ILE A 101 9.48 4.13 -15.91
N ALA A 102 9.39 2.81 -15.73
CA ALA A 102 10.13 2.10 -14.68
C ALA A 102 11.65 2.23 -14.87
N TRP A 103 12.17 2.05 -16.09
CA TRP A 103 13.59 2.25 -16.39
C TRP A 103 14.05 3.69 -16.11
N GLN A 104 13.29 4.68 -16.54
CA GLN A 104 13.63 6.08 -16.31
C GLN A 104 13.69 6.40 -14.81
N ARG A 105 12.76 5.90 -14.01
CA ARG A 105 12.77 6.09 -12.56
C ARG A 105 13.93 5.37 -11.90
N LEU A 106 14.18 4.13 -12.29
CA LEU A 106 15.29 3.34 -11.75
C LEU A 106 16.64 3.99 -12.03
N THR A 107 16.89 4.48 -13.24
CA THR A 107 18.15 5.15 -13.59
C THR A 107 18.36 6.44 -12.81
N VAL A 108 17.31 7.22 -12.54
CA VAL A 108 17.40 8.42 -11.71
C VAL A 108 17.80 8.07 -10.28
N VAL A 109 17.20 7.04 -9.70
CA VAL A 109 17.52 6.59 -8.33
C VAL A 109 18.95 6.05 -8.25
N LEU A 110 19.35 5.20 -9.19
CA LEU A 110 20.70 4.63 -9.22
C LEU A 110 21.78 5.71 -9.39
N ASN A 111 21.59 6.68 -10.29
CA ASN A 111 22.51 7.79 -10.47
C ASN A 111 22.58 8.68 -9.21
N GLY A 112 21.46 8.92 -8.55
CA GLY A 112 21.43 9.66 -7.28
C GLY A 112 22.18 8.94 -6.16
N CYS A 113 22.01 7.62 -6.03
CA CYS A 113 22.74 6.81 -5.04
C CYS A 113 24.25 6.78 -5.33
N THR A 114 24.65 6.68 -6.59
CA THR A 114 26.07 6.67 -6.98
C THR A 114 26.75 8.00 -6.64
N PHE A 115 26.04 9.12 -6.82
CA PHE A 115 26.54 10.45 -6.47
C PHE A 115 26.76 10.63 -4.96
N LEU A 116 25.87 10.12 -4.14
CA LEU A 116 26.01 10.16 -2.68
C LEU A 116 27.16 9.28 -2.17
N LEU A 117 27.36 8.09 -2.76
CA LEU A 117 28.47 7.21 -2.40
C LEU A 117 29.83 7.83 -2.78
N PHE A 118 29.94 8.51 -3.92
CA PHE A 118 31.16 9.17 -4.33
C PHE A 118 31.56 10.34 -3.41
N TRP A 119 30.58 11.00 -2.80
CA TRP A 119 30.82 12.12 -1.87
C TRP A 119 31.17 11.66 -0.45
N PHE A 120 30.86 10.41 -0.09
CA PHE A 120 31.08 9.88 1.25
C PHE A 120 32.34 9.02 1.40
N ILE A 121 33.10 8.75 0.32
CA ILE A 121 34.38 8.03 0.39
C ILE A 121 35.49 9.06 0.71
N PRO A 122 36.03 9.05 1.94
CA PRO A 122 37.19 9.91 2.27
C PRO A 122 38.42 9.45 1.47
N ARG A 123 39.03 10.38 0.78
CA ARG A 123 40.39 10.19 0.20
C ARG A 123 41.42 10.21 1.31
#